data_fdb7175123ba1a44e409695c7123cfc0
#
_entry.id   fdb7175123ba1a44e409695c7123cfc0
#
_cell.length_a   1.000
_cell.length_b   1.000
_cell.length_c   1.000
_cell.angle_alpha   90.00
_cell.angle_beta   90.00
_cell.angle_gamma   90.00
#
_symmetry.space_group_name_H-M   'P 1'
#
loop_
_entity.id
_entity.type
_entity.pdbx_description
1 polymer ?
#
loop_
_entity_poly.entity_id
_entity_poly.type
_entity_poly.pdbx_seq_one_letter_code
_entity_poly.pdbx_strand_id
1 'polypeptide(L)'
;AGTSRRVTGSAGMILLGGLLFVVIRGGVTESTANIGQVYFCNNEFLNHSAVNPAFSLLASAGKTENYASEFDFFDEEKRKELFEGLYPTEGENAVELLNTRRPNILIILVEGYGGVFIESLGGVPGVSPNWERLSKEGVFFTNCYANSFRTDRGTICTFSGYQGFPTLSVMKIPAKSRTLPSIAGKLVKEGYVTDFLYGGDINFTNMKSYLLGSGYQKLTADVDFSLKERQNPWGVNDDITFEYLYNEIKKRPLSQRWHTAFLTLSSHE
;
A
#
# COMPACT_ATOMS: atom_id res chain seq x y z
N ALA A 1 24.59 -51.79 8.57
CA ALA A 1 23.96 -50.91 9.59
C ALA A 1 24.37 -49.42 9.46
N GLY A 2 25.51 -49.10 8.84
CA GLY A 2 25.97 -47.71 8.72
C GLY A 2 25.24 -46.87 7.72
N THR A 3 24.94 -47.37 6.52
CA THR A 3 24.38 -46.58 5.40
C THR A 3 22.92 -46.17 5.63
N SER A 4 22.09 -47.10 6.13
CA SER A 4 20.67 -46.80 6.42
C SER A 4 20.54 -45.72 7.50
N ARG A 5 21.30 -45.75 8.59
CA ARG A 5 21.30 -44.72 9.63
C ARG A 5 21.74 -43.36 9.08
N ARG A 6 22.72 -43.32 8.17
CA ARG A 6 23.17 -42.07 7.54
C ARG A 6 22.09 -41.50 6.64
N VAL A 7 21.45 -42.32 5.82
CA VAL A 7 20.34 -41.87 4.94
C VAL A 7 19.17 -41.34 5.76
N THR A 8 18.74 -42.09 6.80
CA THR A 8 17.66 -41.62 7.68
C THR A 8 18.01 -40.35 8.43
N GLY A 9 19.26 -40.23 8.93
CA GLY A 9 19.74 -39.02 9.58
C GLY A 9 19.79 -37.84 8.65
N SER A 10 20.29 -38.01 7.42
CA SER A 10 20.29 -36.92 6.40
C SER A 10 18.88 -36.50 6.01
N ALA A 11 17.96 -37.43 5.81
CA ALA A 11 16.56 -37.12 5.52
C ALA A 11 15.90 -36.35 6.67
N GLY A 12 16.16 -36.75 7.93
CA GLY A 12 15.67 -36.01 9.10
C GLY A 12 16.22 -34.61 9.21
N MET A 13 17.51 -34.40 8.90
CA MET A 13 18.13 -33.07 8.89
C MET A 13 17.58 -32.19 7.78
N ILE A 14 17.32 -32.71 6.59
CA ILE A 14 16.69 -31.96 5.49
C ILE A 14 15.27 -31.54 5.87
N LEU A 15 14.48 -32.45 6.45
CA LEU A 15 13.12 -32.16 6.92
C LEU A 15 13.14 -31.05 7.99
N LEU A 16 14.02 -31.19 8.98
CA LEU A 16 14.18 -30.18 10.04
C LEU A 16 14.61 -28.83 9.46
N GLY A 17 15.54 -28.82 8.51
CA GLY A 17 15.96 -27.61 7.82
C GLY A 17 14.82 -26.96 7.06
N GLY A 18 13.98 -27.73 6.37
CA GLY A 18 12.77 -27.25 5.70
C GLY A 18 11.75 -26.66 6.68
N LEU A 19 11.50 -27.30 7.82
CA LEU A 19 10.61 -26.77 8.86
C LEU A 19 11.15 -25.48 9.47
N LEU A 20 12.45 -25.42 9.77
CA LEU A 20 13.09 -24.21 10.26
C LEU A 20 13.01 -23.06 9.26
N PHE A 21 13.18 -23.36 7.97
CA PHE A 21 13.02 -22.34 6.92
C PHE A 21 11.61 -21.74 6.91
N VAL A 22 10.55 -22.57 7.02
CA VAL A 22 9.17 -22.10 7.09
C VAL A 22 8.95 -21.21 8.33
N VAL A 23 9.51 -21.59 9.47
CA VAL A 23 9.41 -20.79 10.72
C VAL A 23 10.11 -19.44 10.55
N ILE A 24 11.34 -19.43 10.00
CA ILE A 24 12.11 -18.19 9.76
C ILE A 24 11.39 -17.29 8.76
N ARG A 25 10.81 -17.87 7.71
CA ARG A 25 10.03 -17.15 6.70
C ARG A 25 8.75 -16.53 7.28
N GLY A 26 8.22 -17.08 8.37
CA GLY A 26 6.97 -16.61 9.00
C GLY A 26 5.71 -17.32 8.50
N GLY A 27 5.84 -18.48 7.84
CA GLY A 27 4.72 -19.27 7.33
C GLY A 27 4.84 -19.62 5.86
N VAL A 28 3.73 -20.05 5.28
CA VAL A 28 3.61 -20.47 3.86
C VAL A 28 2.79 -19.51 3.00
N THR A 29 2.30 -18.40 3.56
CA THR A 29 1.53 -17.36 2.84
C THR A 29 2.41 -16.51 1.93
N GLU A 30 1.82 -15.67 1.11
CA GLU A 30 2.53 -14.74 0.21
C GLU A 30 3.42 -13.75 0.98
N SER A 31 2.99 -13.32 2.16
CA SER A 31 3.76 -12.43 3.03
C SER A 31 4.86 -13.16 3.77
N THR A 32 6.05 -12.58 3.74
CA THR A 32 7.17 -13.00 4.60
C THR A 32 7.16 -12.26 5.93
N ALA A 33 7.73 -12.87 6.98
CA ALA A 33 7.86 -12.22 8.28
C ALA A 33 8.55 -10.86 8.14
N ASN A 34 7.93 -9.82 8.70
CA ASN A 34 8.46 -8.47 8.71
C ASN A 34 8.08 -7.76 10.03
N ILE A 35 8.79 -6.66 10.32
CA ILE A 35 8.60 -5.91 11.57
C ILE A 35 7.18 -5.33 11.69
N GLY A 36 6.56 -4.96 10.55
CA GLY A 36 5.24 -4.34 10.55
C GLY A 36 4.08 -5.26 10.92
N GLN A 37 4.27 -6.57 10.87
CA GLN A 37 3.21 -7.54 11.20
C GLN A 37 2.73 -7.43 12.65
N VAL A 38 3.61 -7.05 13.56
CA VAL A 38 3.28 -6.89 14.99
C VAL A 38 2.66 -5.53 15.33
N TYR A 39 2.60 -4.60 14.39
CA TYR A 39 1.95 -3.31 14.60
C TYR A 39 0.43 -3.49 14.73
N PHE A 40 -0.17 -2.86 15.73
CA PHE A 40 -1.58 -3.06 16.07
C PHE A 40 -2.34 -1.76 16.38
N CYS A 41 -1.65 -0.61 16.48
CA CYS A 41 -2.27 0.67 16.78
C CYS A 41 -1.47 1.84 16.18
N ASN A 42 -2.00 3.07 16.34
CA ASN A 42 -1.32 4.29 15.88
C ASN A 42 -0.27 4.83 16.88
N ASN A 43 -0.02 4.12 17.99
CA ASN A 43 1.00 4.49 18.95
C ASN A 43 2.31 3.76 18.66
N GLU A 44 3.33 4.52 18.27
CA GLU A 44 4.62 4.00 17.87
C GLU A 44 5.35 3.23 18.99
N PHE A 45 5.31 3.77 20.21
CA PHE A 45 5.97 3.13 21.34
C PHE A 45 5.40 1.74 21.63
N LEU A 46 4.07 1.60 21.57
CA LEU A 46 3.41 0.32 21.78
C LEU A 46 3.73 -0.67 20.62
N ASN A 47 3.75 -0.20 19.40
CA ASN A 47 4.12 -1.04 18.25
C ASN A 47 5.57 -1.52 18.35
N HIS A 48 6.50 -0.63 18.75
CA HIS A 48 7.91 -1.02 18.92
C HIS A 48 8.12 -1.98 20.08
N SER A 49 7.36 -1.85 21.17
CA SER A 49 7.45 -2.80 22.29
C SER A 49 6.99 -4.21 21.92
N ALA A 50 6.17 -4.37 20.89
CA ALA A 50 5.75 -5.67 20.37
C ALA A 50 6.79 -6.32 19.44
N VAL A 51 7.78 -5.57 18.95
CA VAL A 51 8.81 -6.09 18.05
C VAL A 51 9.81 -6.96 18.79
N ASN A 52 10.05 -8.18 18.31
CA ASN A 52 11.11 -9.03 18.84
C ASN A 52 12.50 -8.40 18.52
N PRO A 53 13.32 -8.05 19.54
CA PRO A 53 14.59 -7.36 19.31
C PRO A 53 15.62 -8.21 18.54
N ALA A 54 15.63 -9.52 18.74
CA ALA A 54 16.55 -10.41 18.02
C ALA A 54 16.17 -10.49 16.53
N PHE A 55 14.86 -10.60 16.21
CA PHE A 55 14.38 -10.55 14.84
C PHE A 55 14.70 -9.20 14.19
N SER A 56 14.46 -8.09 14.87
CA SER A 56 14.75 -6.76 14.38
C SER A 56 16.23 -6.56 14.07
N LEU A 57 17.11 -7.00 14.97
CA LEU A 57 18.56 -6.95 14.78
C LEU A 57 19.00 -7.74 13.54
N LEU A 58 18.56 -8.99 13.41
CA LEU A 58 18.89 -9.84 12.27
C LEU A 58 18.32 -9.29 10.95
N ALA A 59 17.09 -8.79 10.96
CA ALA A 59 16.46 -8.19 9.79
C ALA A 59 17.14 -6.89 9.33
N SER A 60 17.85 -6.19 10.22
CA SER A 60 18.58 -4.95 9.91
C SER A 60 20.03 -5.20 9.51
N ALA A 61 20.65 -6.30 9.95
CA ALA A 61 22.09 -6.56 9.78
C ALA A 61 22.58 -6.61 8.33
N GLY A 62 21.69 -6.86 7.34
CA GLY A 62 22.01 -6.86 5.91
C GLY A 62 21.57 -5.61 5.15
N LYS A 63 21.05 -4.58 5.83
CA LYS A 63 20.39 -3.42 5.18
C LYS A 63 21.15 -2.11 5.37
N THR A 64 22.47 -2.14 5.32
CA THR A 64 23.31 -0.93 5.34
C THR A 64 23.50 -0.35 3.94
N GLU A 65 22.44 -0.17 3.17
CA GLU A 65 22.53 0.47 1.86
C GLU A 65 22.53 1.99 2.00
N ASN A 66 23.52 2.63 1.37
CA ASN A 66 23.58 4.09 1.28
C ASN A 66 22.76 4.54 0.07
N TYR A 67 21.44 4.65 0.26
CA TYR A 67 20.52 5.09 -0.79
C TYR A 67 20.83 6.47 -1.37
N ALA A 68 21.53 7.34 -0.64
CA ALA A 68 21.90 8.65 -1.14
C ALA A 68 22.91 8.56 -2.28
N SER A 69 23.83 7.58 -2.24
CA SER A 69 24.78 7.36 -3.35
C SER A 69 24.17 6.57 -4.51
N GLU A 70 23.14 5.76 -4.28
CA GLU A 70 22.49 4.98 -5.33
C GLU A 70 21.74 5.85 -6.34
N PHE A 71 21.16 6.98 -5.87
CA PHE A 71 20.33 7.88 -6.67
C PHE A 71 20.96 9.25 -6.92
N ASP A 72 22.25 9.39 -6.75
CA ASP A 72 22.99 10.63 -6.97
C ASP A 72 23.46 10.73 -8.44
N PHE A 73 22.50 11.04 -9.35
CA PHE A 73 22.74 11.09 -10.79
C PHE A 73 23.19 12.46 -11.30
N PHE A 74 22.97 13.53 -10.53
CA PHE A 74 23.23 14.90 -10.92
C PHE A 74 23.86 15.69 -9.77
N ASP A 75 24.69 16.68 -10.06
CA ASP A 75 25.16 17.66 -9.08
C ASP A 75 23.99 18.50 -8.51
N GLU A 76 24.24 19.21 -7.42
CA GLU A 76 23.20 19.94 -6.69
C GLU A 76 22.58 21.08 -7.52
N GLU A 77 23.35 21.76 -8.36
CA GLU A 77 22.86 22.84 -9.21
C GLU A 77 21.91 22.30 -10.28
N LYS A 78 22.30 21.21 -10.93
CA LYS A 78 21.46 20.57 -11.94
C LYS A 78 20.18 19.98 -11.34
N ARG A 79 20.25 19.43 -10.13
CA ARG A 79 19.05 18.96 -9.41
C ARG A 79 18.06 20.10 -9.16
N LYS A 80 18.54 21.25 -8.69
CA LYS A 80 17.68 22.43 -8.47
C LYS A 80 17.03 22.90 -9.75
N GLU A 81 17.82 23.08 -10.82
CA GLU A 81 17.30 23.48 -12.14
C GLU A 81 16.18 22.55 -12.64
N LEU A 82 16.42 21.23 -12.56
CA LEU A 82 15.43 20.22 -13.00
C LEU A 82 14.18 20.22 -12.12
N PHE A 83 14.32 20.46 -10.81
CA PHE A 83 13.21 20.45 -9.88
C PHE A 83 12.32 21.71 -10.01
N GLU A 84 12.89 22.88 -10.19
CA GLU A 84 12.18 24.16 -10.32
C GLU A 84 11.18 24.16 -11.48
N GLY A 85 11.49 23.42 -12.57
CA GLY A 85 10.58 23.31 -13.71
C GLY A 85 9.43 22.32 -13.56
N LEU A 86 9.47 21.43 -12.54
CA LEU A 86 8.48 20.35 -12.38
C LEU A 86 7.19 20.77 -11.67
N TYR A 87 7.26 21.77 -10.79
CA TYR A 87 6.14 22.20 -9.97
C TYR A 87 5.94 23.71 -10.08
N PRO A 88 5.18 24.20 -11.08
CA PRO A 88 4.85 25.62 -11.15
C PRO A 88 4.08 26.01 -9.89
N THR A 89 4.60 26.98 -9.15
CA THR A 89 4.07 27.42 -7.85
C THR A 89 2.90 28.38 -7.95
N GLU A 90 2.62 28.91 -9.13
CA GLU A 90 1.56 29.89 -9.35
C GLU A 90 0.67 29.47 -10.51
N GLY A 91 -0.57 29.11 -10.19
CA GLY A 91 -1.64 28.95 -11.17
C GLY A 91 -2.64 30.08 -11.02
N GLU A 92 -2.63 31.02 -11.95
CA GLU A 92 -3.64 32.10 -12.02
C GLU A 92 -5.06 31.57 -12.28
N ASN A 93 -5.25 30.27 -12.52
CA ASN A 93 -6.52 29.65 -12.90
C ASN A 93 -6.87 28.44 -12.03
N ALA A 94 -6.82 28.58 -10.71
CA ALA A 94 -7.34 27.54 -9.82
C ALA A 94 -8.87 27.46 -9.98
N VAL A 95 -9.37 26.31 -10.47
CA VAL A 95 -10.80 26.04 -10.59
C VAL A 95 -11.27 25.35 -9.32
N GLU A 96 -12.28 25.94 -8.64
CA GLU A 96 -12.94 25.23 -7.53
C GLU A 96 -13.76 24.06 -8.09
N LEU A 97 -13.29 22.83 -7.86
CA LEU A 97 -13.96 21.60 -8.30
C LEU A 97 -15.00 21.11 -7.31
N LEU A 98 -14.93 21.55 -6.05
CA LEU A 98 -15.77 21.03 -4.97
C LEU A 98 -16.77 22.10 -4.51
N ASN A 99 -18.00 21.70 -4.27
CA ASN A 99 -19.06 22.55 -3.73
C ASN A 99 -19.00 22.68 -2.19
N THR A 100 -17.99 22.13 -1.54
CA THR A 100 -17.77 22.18 -0.09
C THR A 100 -16.29 22.13 0.24
N ARG A 101 -15.90 22.84 1.30
CA ARG A 101 -14.52 22.84 1.82
C ARG A 101 -14.18 21.63 2.65
N ARG A 102 -15.16 20.86 3.07
CA ARG A 102 -14.97 19.66 3.92
C ARG A 102 -15.79 18.48 3.39
N PRO A 103 -15.47 17.96 2.19
CA PRO A 103 -16.14 16.80 1.62
C PRO A 103 -15.78 15.52 2.39
N ASN A 104 -16.61 14.50 2.29
CA ASN A 104 -16.16 13.14 2.52
C ASN A 104 -15.27 12.71 1.35
N ILE A 105 -14.22 11.93 1.62
CA ILE A 105 -13.19 11.62 0.63
C ILE A 105 -13.06 10.10 0.49
N LEU A 106 -13.33 9.58 -0.69
CA LEU A 106 -13.04 8.21 -1.09
C LEU A 106 -11.95 8.23 -2.15
N ILE A 107 -10.83 7.56 -1.87
CA ILE A 107 -9.75 7.35 -2.84
C ILE A 107 -9.72 5.86 -3.17
N ILE A 108 -9.90 5.51 -4.44
CA ILE A 108 -9.81 4.13 -4.92
C ILE A 108 -8.55 4.01 -5.78
N LEU A 109 -7.61 3.18 -5.33
CA LEU A 109 -6.46 2.74 -6.13
C LEU A 109 -6.86 1.46 -6.85
N VAL A 110 -6.94 1.51 -8.18
CA VAL A 110 -7.31 0.35 -8.98
C VAL A 110 -6.05 -0.40 -9.37
N GLU A 111 -5.88 -1.60 -8.81
CA GLU A 111 -4.73 -2.48 -9.05
C GLU A 111 -4.67 -2.90 -10.52
N GLY A 112 -3.44 -2.95 -11.07
CA GLY A 112 -3.18 -3.48 -12.43
C GLY A 112 -3.93 -2.78 -13.57
N TYR A 113 -4.50 -1.58 -13.36
CA TYR A 113 -5.39 -0.91 -14.30
C TYR A 113 -4.68 0.24 -15.02
N GLY A 114 -4.31 0.02 -16.27
CA GLY A 114 -3.61 1.02 -17.09
C GLY A 114 -4.50 1.67 -18.15
N GLY A 115 -4.01 2.76 -18.75
CA GLY A 115 -4.68 3.48 -19.82
C GLY A 115 -5.06 2.63 -21.04
N VAL A 116 -4.40 1.48 -21.24
CA VAL A 116 -4.73 0.50 -22.29
C VAL A 116 -6.17 -0.04 -22.16
N PHE A 117 -6.78 0.01 -20.98
CA PHE A 117 -8.16 -0.42 -20.74
C PHE A 117 -9.18 0.72 -20.84
N ILE A 118 -8.75 1.96 -21.11
CA ILE A 118 -9.59 3.16 -21.13
C ILE A 118 -9.69 3.65 -22.59
N GLU A 119 -10.85 3.48 -23.20
CA GLU A 119 -11.09 3.80 -24.62
C GLU A 119 -10.84 5.29 -24.92
N SER A 120 -11.31 6.19 -24.04
CA SER A 120 -11.12 7.65 -24.19
C SER A 120 -9.65 8.10 -24.08
N LEU A 121 -8.74 7.24 -23.64
CA LEU A 121 -7.28 7.46 -23.66
C LEU A 121 -6.59 6.74 -24.84
N GLY A 122 -7.34 6.21 -25.79
CA GLY A 122 -6.81 5.44 -26.91
C GLY A 122 -6.60 3.96 -26.60
N GLY A 123 -7.16 3.45 -25.51
CA GLY A 123 -7.14 2.05 -25.12
C GLY A 123 -8.13 1.18 -25.90
N VAL A 124 -8.23 -0.09 -25.53
CA VAL A 124 -9.08 -1.08 -26.22
C VAL A 124 -10.57 -0.74 -26.03
N PRO A 125 -11.34 -0.59 -27.14
CA PRO A 125 -12.75 -0.24 -27.07
C PRO A 125 -13.59 -1.27 -26.32
N GLY A 126 -14.57 -0.80 -25.53
CA GLY A 126 -15.58 -1.63 -24.87
C GLY A 126 -15.10 -2.41 -23.65
N VAL A 127 -13.82 -2.31 -23.24
CA VAL A 127 -13.28 -3.01 -22.07
C VAL A 127 -13.82 -2.44 -20.78
N SER A 128 -13.96 -1.13 -20.69
CA SER A 128 -14.31 -0.41 -19.44
C SER A 128 -15.50 0.53 -19.64
N PRO A 129 -16.70 0.03 -19.97
CA PRO A 129 -17.84 0.89 -20.32
C PRO A 129 -18.33 1.75 -19.14
N ASN A 130 -18.21 1.27 -17.91
CA ASN A 130 -18.55 2.04 -16.71
C ASN A 130 -17.57 3.18 -16.47
N TRP A 131 -16.29 2.97 -16.75
CA TRP A 131 -15.27 4.03 -16.67
C TRP A 131 -15.57 5.14 -17.68
N GLU A 132 -15.88 4.78 -18.92
CA GLU A 132 -16.26 5.72 -19.97
C GLU A 132 -17.52 6.55 -19.61
N ARG A 133 -18.46 5.95 -18.89
CA ARG A 133 -19.62 6.66 -18.36
C ARG A 133 -19.21 7.65 -17.26
N LEU A 134 -18.45 7.18 -16.27
CA LEU A 134 -18.00 7.99 -15.13
C LEU A 134 -17.11 9.16 -15.55
N SER A 135 -16.27 8.99 -16.57
CA SER A 135 -15.41 10.06 -17.10
C SER A 135 -16.19 11.26 -17.64
N LYS A 136 -17.45 11.06 -18.04
CA LYS A 136 -18.37 12.11 -18.51
C LYS A 136 -19.17 12.76 -17.37
N GLU A 137 -19.24 12.14 -16.21
CA GLU A 137 -20.00 12.62 -15.06
C GLU A 137 -19.15 13.43 -14.06
N GLY A 138 -17.82 13.38 -14.20
CA GLY A 138 -16.86 14.01 -13.30
C GLY A 138 -15.72 14.72 -14.02
N VAL A 139 -14.67 15.03 -13.28
CA VAL A 139 -13.42 15.59 -13.82
C VAL A 139 -12.52 14.43 -14.21
N PHE A 140 -12.18 14.34 -15.48
CA PHE A 140 -11.31 13.30 -16.01
C PHE A 140 -9.92 13.89 -16.37
N PHE A 141 -8.89 13.42 -15.67
CA PHE A 141 -7.52 13.84 -15.91
C PHE A 141 -6.87 12.94 -16.97
N THR A 142 -6.82 13.42 -18.21
CA THR A 142 -6.29 12.65 -19.35
C THR A 142 -4.77 12.52 -19.36
N ASN A 143 -4.06 13.34 -18.59
CA ASN A 143 -2.60 13.35 -18.49
C ASN A 143 -2.14 13.02 -17.07
N CYS A 144 -2.72 11.96 -16.49
CA CYS A 144 -2.40 11.48 -15.15
C CYS A 144 -1.64 10.15 -15.24
N TYR A 145 -0.43 10.11 -14.68
CA TYR A 145 0.44 8.94 -14.74
C TYR A 145 0.72 8.41 -13.33
N ALA A 146 0.79 7.08 -13.20
CA ALA A 146 1.27 6.45 -11.99
C ALA A 146 2.77 6.74 -11.79
N ASN A 147 3.16 7.15 -10.59
CA ASN A 147 4.55 7.45 -10.25
C ASN A 147 5.43 6.19 -10.13
N SER A 148 4.81 5.00 -10.06
CA SER A 148 5.50 3.72 -10.03
C SER A 148 4.59 2.59 -10.52
N PHE A 149 5.22 1.49 -10.97
CA PHE A 149 4.55 0.29 -11.48
C PHE A 149 4.27 -0.77 -10.40
N ARG A 150 4.62 -0.51 -9.13
CA ARG A 150 4.39 -1.44 -8.02
C ARG A 150 3.47 -0.84 -6.98
N THR A 151 2.56 -1.66 -6.46
CA THR A 151 1.54 -1.28 -5.48
C THR A 151 2.11 -0.64 -4.23
N ASP A 152 3.18 -1.21 -3.65
CA ASP A 152 3.83 -0.70 -2.44
C ASP A 152 4.44 0.70 -2.63
N ARG A 153 4.90 1.03 -3.82
CA ARG A 153 5.41 2.36 -4.17
C ARG A 153 4.27 3.31 -4.53
N GLY A 154 3.33 2.85 -5.39
CA GLY A 154 2.16 3.63 -5.80
C GLY A 154 1.30 4.08 -4.62
N THR A 155 1.13 3.23 -3.63
CA THR A 155 0.43 3.54 -2.37
C THR A 155 1.09 4.72 -1.63
N ILE A 156 2.41 4.70 -1.46
CA ILE A 156 3.14 5.83 -0.84
C ILE A 156 3.05 7.08 -1.69
N CYS A 157 3.22 6.96 -3.02
CA CYS A 157 3.11 8.10 -3.92
C CYS A 157 1.75 8.79 -3.79
N THR A 158 0.67 8.02 -3.73
CA THR A 158 -0.69 8.54 -3.64
C THR A 158 -1.00 9.12 -2.26
N PHE A 159 -0.70 8.41 -1.19
CA PHE A 159 -1.16 8.82 0.15
C PHE A 159 -0.18 9.70 0.91
N SER A 160 1.10 9.72 0.51
CA SER A 160 2.12 10.58 1.11
C SER A 160 2.65 11.67 0.18
N GLY A 161 2.29 11.66 -1.11
CA GLY A 161 2.84 12.58 -2.09
C GLY A 161 4.36 12.40 -2.28
N TYR A 162 4.90 11.24 -1.93
CA TYR A 162 6.33 10.96 -2.00
C TYR A 162 6.66 10.18 -3.27
N GLN A 163 7.69 10.59 -3.98
CA GLN A 163 8.02 9.98 -5.27
C GLN A 163 8.41 8.51 -5.16
N GLY A 164 8.11 7.72 -6.19
CA GLY A 164 8.56 6.33 -6.31
C GLY A 164 10.02 6.25 -6.78
N PHE A 165 10.79 5.35 -6.16
CA PHE A 165 12.15 5.05 -6.61
C PHE A 165 12.16 3.79 -7.48
N PRO A 166 13.08 3.68 -8.46
CA PRO A 166 13.13 2.54 -9.37
C PRO A 166 13.32 1.18 -8.68
N THR A 167 14.18 1.12 -7.68
CA THR A 167 14.59 -0.14 -7.00
C THR A 167 14.10 -0.22 -5.56
N LEU A 168 13.91 0.93 -4.89
CA LEU A 168 13.57 1.03 -3.48
C LEU A 168 12.08 1.20 -3.24
N SER A 169 11.54 0.46 -2.28
CA SER A 169 10.24 0.75 -1.68
C SER A 169 10.42 1.27 -0.25
N VAL A 170 10.11 2.55 -0.03
CA VAL A 170 10.19 3.19 1.29
C VAL A 170 9.20 2.56 2.28
N MET A 171 8.11 1.95 1.81
CA MET A 171 7.18 1.18 2.63
C MET A 171 7.86 0.07 3.41
N LYS A 172 8.89 -0.57 2.82
CA LYS A 172 9.67 -1.64 3.47
C LYS A 172 10.63 -1.16 4.55
N ILE A 173 10.71 0.16 4.77
CA ILE A 173 11.59 0.79 5.76
C ILE A 173 10.72 1.59 6.76
N PRO A 174 10.12 0.94 7.79
CA PRO A 174 9.19 1.59 8.70
C PRO A 174 9.75 2.84 9.38
N ALA A 175 11.06 2.84 9.71
CA ALA A 175 11.73 4.00 10.30
C ALA A 175 11.70 5.25 9.40
N LYS A 176 11.57 5.09 8.09
CA LYS A 176 11.47 6.19 7.13
C LYS A 176 10.02 6.47 6.71
N SER A 177 9.26 5.43 6.39
CA SER A 177 7.88 5.60 5.91
C SER A 177 6.96 6.29 6.92
N ARG A 178 7.16 6.07 8.22
CA ARG A 178 6.40 6.73 9.30
C ARG A 178 6.60 8.24 9.41
N THR A 179 7.71 8.77 8.89
CA THR A 179 8.02 10.21 8.94
C THR A 179 7.46 10.98 7.75
N LEU A 180 6.89 10.26 6.78
CA LEU A 180 6.31 10.88 5.60
C LEU A 180 5.01 11.64 5.96
N PRO A 181 4.75 12.76 5.30
CA PRO A 181 3.43 13.36 5.35
C PRO A 181 2.38 12.40 4.82
N SER A 182 1.12 12.55 5.22
CA SER A 182 0.05 11.70 4.71
C SER A 182 -1.29 12.43 4.66
N ILE A 183 -2.11 12.06 3.69
CA ILE A 183 -3.49 12.54 3.57
C ILE A 183 -4.27 12.15 4.82
N ALA A 184 -4.21 10.89 5.26
CA ALA A 184 -4.94 10.42 6.42
C ALA A 184 -4.52 11.15 7.70
N GLY A 185 -3.22 11.30 7.96
CA GLY A 185 -2.71 12.00 9.15
C GLY A 185 -3.09 13.49 9.17
N LYS A 186 -3.16 14.15 8.00
CA LYS A 186 -3.68 15.51 7.89
C LYS A 186 -5.17 15.56 8.22
N LEU A 187 -5.96 14.67 7.62
CA LEU A 187 -7.41 14.65 7.80
C LEU A 187 -7.83 14.28 9.24
N VAL A 188 -7.09 13.39 9.92
CA VAL A 188 -7.32 13.11 11.35
C VAL A 188 -7.18 14.38 12.20
N LYS A 189 -6.18 15.22 11.93
CA LYS A 189 -6.02 16.51 12.63
C LYS A 189 -7.17 17.49 12.37
N GLU A 190 -7.85 17.33 11.23
CA GLU A 190 -9.04 18.08 10.86
C GLU A 190 -10.35 17.44 11.36
N GLY A 191 -10.27 16.37 12.17
CA GLY A 191 -11.42 15.71 12.77
C GLY A 191 -12.14 14.69 11.87
N TYR A 192 -11.48 14.20 10.82
CA TYR A 192 -12.00 13.10 10.01
C TYR A 192 -11.72 11.74 10.67
N VAL A 193 -12.64 10.82 10.47
CA VAL A 193 -12.36 9.38 10.69
C VAL A 193 -11.74 8.82 9.42
N THR A 194 -10.67 8.04 9.58
CA THR A 194 -9.88 7.53 8.45
C THR A 194 -9.83 6.01 8.48
N ASP A 195 -10.14 5.39 7.36
CA ASP A 195 -10.09 3.94 7.21
C ASP A 195 -9.48 3.53 5.87
N PHE A 196 -8.89 2.34 5.87
CA PHE A 196 -8.29 1.72 4.69
C PHE A 196 -8.89 0.34 4.49
N LEU A 197 -9.28 0.04 3.26
CA LEU A 197 -9.81 -1.25 2.83
C LEU A 197 -8.88 -1.87 1.79
N TYR A 198 -8.55 -3.14 1.98
CA TYR A 198 -7.81 -3.95 1.02
C TYR A 198 -8.27 -5.42 1.12
N GLY A 199 -8.64 -6.03 0.00
CA GLY A 199 -9.04 -7.43 -0.03
C GLY A 199 -7.91 -8.44 0.20
N GLY A 200 -6.64 -8.02 0.18
CA GLY A 200 -5.47 -8.86 0.33
C GLY A 200 -4.79 -8.80 1.69
N ASP A 201 -3.66 -9.51 1.81
CA ASP A 201 -2.84 -9.52 3.03
C ASP A 201 -2.13 -8.17 3.25
N ILE A 202 -2.63 -7.41 4.20
CA ILE A 202 -2.11 -6.08 4.56
C ILE A 202 -0.70 -6.12 5.18
N ASN A 203 -0.18 -7.31 5.54
CA ASN A 203 1.19 -7.45 6.03
C ASN A 203 2.22 -7.48 4.89
N PHE A 204 1.76 -7.70 3.66
CA PHE A 204 2.62 -7.68 2.49
C PHE A 204 3.40 -6.36 2.40
N THR A 205 4.71 -6.45 2.21
CA THR A 205 5.63 -5.30 2.04
C THR A 205 5.64 -4.27 3.18
N ASN A 206 5.26 -4.61 4.41
CA ASN A 206 5.07 -3.71 5.56
C ASN A 206 3.92 -2.69 5.39
N MET A 207 2.94 -2.95 4.54
CA MET A 207 1.83 -2.03 4.28
C MET A 207 1.10 -1.65 5.56
N LYS A 208 0.81 -2.62 6.44
CA LYS A 208 0.15 -2.39 7.74
C LYS A 208 0.87 -1.34 8.59
N SER A 209 2.19 -1.43 8.71
CA SER A 209 2.96 -0.49 9.52
C SER A 209 2.94 0.92 8.92
N TYR A 210 3.00 1.03 7.60
CA TYR A 210 2.89 2.30 6.89
C TYR A 210 1.51 2.94 7.10
N LEU A 211 0.44 2.18 6.91
CA LEU A 211 -0.94 2.70 7.03
C LEU A 211 -1.23 3.19 8.46
N LEU A 212 -0.87 2.42 9.48
CA LEU A 212 -1.02 2.84 10.88
C LEU A 212 -0.17 4.09 11.17
N GLY A 213 1.08 4.11 10.74
CA GLY A 213 1.97 5.26 10.91
C GLY A 213 1.53 6.51 10.16
N SER A 214 0.82 6.34 9.03
CA SER A 214 0.28 7.44 8.22
C SER A 214 -1.07 7.98 8.70
N GLY A 215 -1.67 7.38 9.74
CA GLY A 215 -2.87 7.92 10.40
C GLY A 215 -4.18 7.25 10.02
N TYR A 216 -4.17 6.11 9.34
CA TYR A 216 -5.39 5.31 9.19
C TYR A 216 -5.76 4.67 10.52
N GLN A 217 -6.99 4.94 10.99
CA GLN A 217 -7.49 4.52 12.30
C GLN A 217 -8.13 3.13 12.28
N LYS A 218 -8.74 2.75 11.16
CA LYS A 218 -9.29 1.41 10.91
C LYS A 218 -8.66 0.83 9.66
N LEU A 219 -8.20 -0.41 9.76
CA LEU A 219 -7.72 -1.18 8.62
C LEU A 219 -8.64 -2.40 8.46
N THR A 220 -9.13 -2.64 7.26
CA THR A 220 -9.89 -3.84 6.91
C THR A 220 -9.11 -4.58 5.82
N ALA A 221 -8.82 -5.86 6.06
CA ALA A 221 -7.99 -6.69 5.21
C ALA A 221 -8.66 -8.06 4.96
N ASP A 222 -8.01 -8.94 4.22
CA ASP A 222 -8.50 -10.28 3.94
C ASP A 222 -8.93 -11.06 5.20
N VAL A 223 -8.20 -10.90 6.30
CA VAL A 223 -8.48 -11.58 7.58
C VAL A 223 -9.81 -11.19 8.22
N ASP A 224 -10.39 -10.06 7.83
CA ASP A 224 -11.68 -9.59 8.32
C ASP A 224 -12.87 -10.20 7.55
N PHE A 225 -12.60 -10.94 6.48
CA PHE A 225 -13.58 -11.65 5.67
C PHE A 225 -13.54 -13.15 5.95
N SER A 226 -14.66 -13.84 5.72
CA SER A 226 -14.73 -15.29 5.91
C SER A 226 -13.81 -16.01 4.90
N LEU A 227 -13.38 -17.24 5.23
CA LEU A 227 -12.56 -18.05 4.33
C LEU A 227 -13.25 -18.37 3.00
N LYS A 228 -14.60 -18.36 2.97
CA LYS A 228 -15.38 -18.60 1.75
C LYS A 228 -15.34 -17.41 0.79
N GLU A 229 -15.11 -16.23 1.29
CA GLU A 229 -15.00 -15.00 0.51
C GLU A 229 -13.60 -14.78 -0.07
N ARG A 230 -12.59 -15.44 0.50
CA ARG A 230 -11.20 -15.38 0.00
C ARG A 230 -11.01 -16.33 -1.17
N GLN A 231 -11.59 -16.00 -2.31
CA GLN A 231 -11.61 -16.85 -3.51
C GLN A 231 -10.40 -16.62 -4.43
N ASN A 232 -9.70 -15.52 -4.29
CA ASN A 232 -8.49 -15.20 -5.03
C ASN A 232 -7.25 -15.68 -4.23
N PRO A 233 -6.18 -16.19 -4.87
CA PRO A 233 -4.93 -16.52 -4.18
C PRO A 233 -4.35 -15.38 -3.33
N TRP A 234 -4.63 -14.14 -3.71
CA TRP A 234 -4.20 -12.93 -3.00
C TRP A 234 -5.20 -12.47 -1.92
N GLY A 235 -6.43 -13.01 -1.87
CA GLY A 235 -7.43 -12.66 -0.87
C GLY A 235 -8.88 -12.61 -1.38
N VAL A 236 -9.59 -11.53 -1.11
CA VAL A 236 -11.01 -11.31 -1.38
C VAL A 236 -11.19 -10.52 -2.68
N ASN A 237 -12.09 -10.98 -3.55
CA ASN A 237 -12.38 -10.31 -4.82
C ASN A 237 -13.03 -8.94 -4.65
N ASP A 238 -12.89 -8.10 -5.66
CA ASP A 238 -13.32 -6.69 -5.62
C ASP A 238 -14.84 -6.54 -5.55
N ASP A 239 -15.62 -7.43 -6.14
CA ASP A 239 -17.09 -7.41 -6.03
C ASP A 239 -17.54 -7.47 -4.56
N ILE A 240 -16.94 -8.35 -3.76
CA ILE A 240 -17.23 -8.49 -2.33
C ILE A 240 -16.74 -7.27 -1.54
N THR A 241 -15.54 -6.79 -1.81
CA THR A 241 -14.97 -5.65 -1.10
C THR A 241 -15.66 -4.34 -1.46
N PHE A 242 -16.14 -4.16 -2.71
CA PHE A 242 -16.99 -3.02 -3.08
C PHE A 242 -18.34 -3.06 -2.38
N GLU A 243 -18.98 -4.22 -2.28
CA GLU A 243 -20.24 -4.37 -1.54
C GLU A 243 -20.04 -4.06 -0.05
N TYR A 244 -18.98 -4.58 0.55
CA TYR A 244 -18.60 -4.24 1.93
C TYR A 244 -18.42 -2.73 2.10
N LEU A 245 -17.63 -2.08 1.24
CA LEU A 245 -17.39 -0.64 1.27
C LEU A 245 -18.68 0.17 1.18
N TYR A 246 -19.54 -0.18 0.25
CA TYR A 246 -20.84 0.48 0.08
C TYR A 246 -21.71 0.40 1.33
N ASN A 247 -21.78 -0.78 1.92
CA ASN A 247 -22.55 -1.00 3.14
C ASN A 247 -21.96 -0.26 4.35
N GLU A 248 -20.62 -0.17 4.47
CA GLU A 248 -19.97 0.59 5.54
C GLU A 248 -20.22 2.10 5.38
N ILE A 249 -20.13 2.64 4.16
CA ILE A 249 -20.41 4.06 3.90
C ILE A 249 -21.86 4.40 4.26
N LYS A 250 -22.82 3.55 3.92
CA LYS A 250 -24.25 3.77 4.23
C LYS A 250 -24.57 3.81 5.73
N LYS A 251 -23.80 3.13 6.56
CA LYS A 251 -23.99 3.10 8.01
C LYS A 251 -23.45 4.35 8.70
N ARG A 252 -22.65 5.17 8.02
CA ARG A 252 -21.98 6.32 8.64
C ARG A 252 -22.97 7.43 8.97
N PRO A 253 -22.85 8.06 10.16
CA PRO A 253 -23.65 9.23 10.49
C PRO A 253 -23.35 10.38 9.53
N LEU A 254 -24.37 11.10 9.09
CA LEU A 254 -24.21 12.27 8.19
C LEU A 254 -23.34 13.39 8.79
N SER A 255 -23.29 13.48 10.12
CA SER A 255 -22.46 14.44 10.85
C SER A 255 -20.97 14.08 10.87
N GLN A 256 -20.63 12.83 10.58
CA GLN A 256 -19.24 12.35 10.63
C GLN A 256 -18.54 12.61 9.30
N ARG A 257 -17.45 13.37 9.34
CA ARG A 257 -16.54 13.49 8.19
C ARG A 257 -15.61 12.29 8.16
N TRP A 258 -15.41 11.75 6.98
CA TRP A 258 -14.63 10.53 6.80
C TRP A 258 -13.74 10.57 5.55
N HIS A 259 -12.64 9.87 5.63
CA HIS A 259 -11.78 9.52 4.52
C HIS A 259 -11.58 8.01 4.47
N THR A 260 -11.91 7.41 3.34
CA THR A 260 -11.64 6.00 3.08
C THR A 260 -10.69 5.88 1.90
N ALA A 261 -9.64 5.10 2.06
CA ALA A 261 -8.84 4.63 0.94
C ALA A 261 -9.18 3.15 0.69
N PHE A 262 -9.36 2.81 -0.58
CA PHE A 262 -9.63 1.44 -1.02
C PHE A 262 -8.62 1.04 -2.10
N LEU A 263 -7.90 -0.03 -1.86
CA LEU A 263 -7.02 -0.67 -2.82
C LEU A 263 -7.73 -1.92 -3.36
N THR A 264 -7.94 -1.99 -4.68
CA THR A 264 -8.55 -3.17 -5.32
C THR A 264 -7.54 -4.30 -5.49
N LEU A 265 -8.00 -5.50 -5.81
CA LEU A 265 -7.17 -6.70 -5.84
C LEU A 265 -7.39 -7.59 -7.06
N SER A 266 -8.62 -7.68 -7.60
CA SER A 266 -9.02 -8.75 -8.55
C SER A 266 -8.22 -8.77 -9.85
N SER A 267 -7.60 -7.66 -10.24
CA SER A 267 -6.74 -7.55 -11.43
C SER A 267 -5.25 -7.77 -11.14
N HIS A 268 -4.90 -8.23 -9.94
CA HIS A 268 -3.52 -8.59 -9.58
C HIS A 268 -3.14 -9.90 -10.29
N GLU A 269 -2.02 -9.91 -11.00
CA GLU A 269 -1.47 -11.08 -11.69
C GLU A 269 -0.78 -12.07 -10.76
#